data_29541eb102987377a52a3c041f74306a
#
_entry.id   29541eb102987377a52a3c041f74306a
#
_cell.length_a   1.000
_cell.length_b   1.000
_cell.length_c   1.000
_cell.angle_alpha   90.00
_cell.angle_beta   90.00
_cell.angle_gamma   90.00
#
_symmetry.space_group_name_H-M   'P 1'
#
loop_
_entity.id
_entity.type
_entity.pdbx_description
1 polymer ?
#
loop_
_entity_poly.entity_id
_entity_poly.type
_entity_poly.pdbx_seq_one_letter_code
_entity_poly.pdbx_strand_id
1 'polypeptide(L)'
;IFKEDSEISSFLFLFGGIIVSGSDVMSLKDWIQESNNIVFFGGAGVSTESNIPDFRSDNGLYKKKYPYPAEIMLSHSFYLSHPKEFFDFYFNQMIYPDAQPNKAHYALSKLEKMGKLKGIVTQNIDGLHQMAGSKKVYELHGSVLRNTCTHCQTKYSLEDMMKLRDNEGIPRCSKCGAIIKPDVVLYEEGLDEYTLYSAIHA
;
A
#
# COMPACT_ATOMS: atom_id res chain seq x y z
N ILE A 1 12.75 -12.79 11.78
CA ILE A 1 13.15 -13.67 12.90
C ILE A 1 12.21 -13.32 14.03
N PHE A 2 11.09 -14.04 14.18
CA PHE A 2 10.20 -13.93 15.34
C PHE A 2 10.36 -15.21 16.15
N LYS A 3 10.74 -15.05 17.43
CA LYS A 3 10.73 -16.14 18.40
C LYS A 3 9.30 -16.45 18.81
N GLU A 4 9.00 -17.74 18.92
CA GLU A 4 7.78 -18.26 19.49
C GLU A 4 7.66 -17.80 20.94
N ASP A 5 6.67 -16.95 21.20
CA ASP A 5 6.09 -16.78 22.53
C ASP A 5 4.63 -17.17 22.46
N SER A 6 4.21 -18.03 23.40
CA SER A 6 3.06 -18.91 23.42
C SER A 6 1.69 -18.25 23.62
N GLU A 7 1.48 -17.00 23.20
CA GLU A 7 0.19 -16.29 23.28
C GLU A 7 -0.25 -15.63 21.95
N ILE A 8 0.38 -15.97 20.81
CA ILE A 8 -0.03 -15.44 19.51
C ILE A 8 -1.00 -16.43 18.86
N SER A 9 -2.27 -16.33 19.23
CA SER A 9 -3.34 -17.09 18.59
C SER A 9 -3.58 -16.58 17.16
N SER A 10 -3.16 -17.38 16.18
CA SER A 10 -3.62 -17.41 14.80
C SER A 10 -3.27 -16.20 13.91
N PHE A 11 -2.04 -16.16 13.39
CA PHE A 11 -1.72 -15.33 12.23
C PHE A 11 -2.15 -16.02 10.93
N LEU A 12 -3.05 -15.40 10.19
CA LEU A 12 -3.39 -15.83 8.84
C LEU A 12 -2.54 -15.01 7.85
N PHE A 13 -1.52 -15.63 7.25
CA PHE A 13 -0.75 -15.04 6.16
C PHE A 13 -1.40 -15.40 4.82
N LEU A 14 -2.02 -14.44 4.16
CA LEU A 14 -2.40 -14.55 2.75
C LEU A 14 -1.25 -14.05 1.88
N PHE A 15 -0.28 -14.93 1.57
CA PHE A 15 0.66 -14.67 0.49
C PHE A 15 -0.02 -14.90 -0.86
N GLY A 16 0.21 -13.97 -1.79
CA GLY A 16 -0.40 -13.97 -3.12
C GLY A 16 -0.36 -15.35 -3.81
N GLY A 17 -1.51 -15.78 -4.33
CA GLY A 17 -1.60 -16.93 -5.21
C GLY A 17 -1.83 -18.30 -4.56
N ILE A 18 -2.34 -18.40 -3.33
CA ILE A 18 -2.78 -19.70 -2.80
C ILE A 18 -4.10 -20.06 -3.49
N ILE A 19 -4.06 -21.09 -4.32
CA ILE A 19 -5.27 -21.83 -4.75
C ILE A 19 -5.72 -22.62 -3.53
N VAL A 20 -6.71 -22.06 -2.81
CA VAL A 20 -7.28 -22.71 -1.62
C VAL A 20 -8.18 -23.85 -2.11
N SER A 21 -7.91 -25.07 -1.69
CA SER A 21 -8.79 -26.23 -1.97
C SER A 21 -10.15 -26.04 -1.28
N GLY A 22 -11.18 -26.77 -1.66
CA GLY A 22 -12.49 -26.66 -1.02
C GLY A 22 -12.46 -26.95 0.48
N SER A 23 -11.55 -27.80 0.95
CA SER A 23 -11.32 -28.08 2.37
C SER A 23 -10.73 -26.88 3.12
N ASP A 24 -9.80 -26.16 2.49
CA ASP A 24 -9.13 -25.00 3.08
C ASP A 24 -10.09 -23.80 3.21
N VAL A 25 -11.05 -23.67 2.30
CA VAL A 25 -12.11 -22.63 2.40
C VAL A 25 -13.02 -22.88 3.60
N MET A 26 -13.36 -24.12 3.88
CA MET A 26 -14.14 -24.49 5.07
C MET A 26 -13.36 -24.18 6.34
N SER A 27 -12.07 -24.54 6.40
CA SER A 27 -11.20 -24.23 7.54
C SER A 27 -11.07 -22.74 7.79
N LEU A 28 -10.91 -21.91 6.74
CA LEU A 28 -10.86 -20.46 6.87
C LEU A 28 -12.16 -19.87 7.45
N LYS A 29 -13.30 -20.39 6.99
CA LYS A 29 -14.61 -19.98 7.52
C LYS A 29 -14.73 -20.29 9.01
N ASP A 30 -14.34 -21.50 9.43
CA ASP A 30 -14.39 -21.93 10.80
C ASP A 30 -13.47 -21.08 11.68
N TRP A 31 -12.23 -20.85 11.24
CA TRP A 31 -11.29 -19.96 11.93
C TRP A 31 -11.84 -18.54 12.11
N ILE A 32 -12.45 -17.96 11.08
CA ILE A 32 -13.08 -16.64 11.18
C ILE A 32 -14.26 -16.66 12.17
N GLN A 33 -15.03 -17.75 12.21
CA GLN A 33 -16.17 -17.87 13.14
C GLN A 33 -15.72 -17.95 14.60
N GLU A 34 -14.67 -18.70 14.88
CA GLU A 34 -14.14 -18.93 16.22
C GLU A 34 -13.28 -17.78 16.74
N SER A 35 -12.61 -17.03 15.84
CA SER A 35 -11.69 -15.96 16.21
C SER A 35 -12.42 -14.67 16.55
N ASN A 36 -11.91 -13.95 17.56
CA ASN A 36 -12.34 -12.59 17.94
C ASN A 36 -11.20 -11.57 17.89
N ASN A 37 -10.00 -12.01 17.57
CA ASN A 37 -8.79 -11.18 17.42
C ASN A 37 -8.09 -11.51 16.10
N ILE A 38 -8.65 -11.01 15.00
CA ILE A 38 -8.10 -11.19 13.66
C ILE A 38 -7.29 -9.94 13.30
N VAL A 39 -6.07 -10.11 12.84
CA VAL A 39 -5.29 -9.07 12.15
C VAL A 39 -5.03 -9.55 10.74
N PHE A 40 -5.30 -8.69 9.77
CA PHE A 40 -5.00 -8.96 8.38
C PHE A 40 -3.68 -8.30 8.00
N PHE A 41 -2.78 -9.08 7.37
CA PHE A 41 -1.56 -8.55 6.75
C PHE A 41 -1.61 -8.82 5.24
N GLY A 42 -1.49 -7.77 4.43
CA GLY A 42 -1.63 -7.90 2.97
C GLY A 42 -0.70 -7.01 2.16
N GLY A 43 -0.52 -7.41 0.90
CA GLY A 43 0.26 -6.70 -0.10
C GLY A 43 -0.50 -6.59 -1.42
N ALA A 44 0.20 -6.28 -2.52
CA ALA A 44 -0.37 -5.93 -3.81
C ALA A 44 -1.32 -6.98 -4.41
N GLY A 45 -1.16 -8.26 -4.07
CA GLY A 45 -2.07 -9.32 -4.50
C GLY A 45 -3.54 -9.13 -4.10
N VAL A 46 -3.81 -8.36 -3.02
CA VAL A 46 -5.19 -8.04 -2.61
C VAL A 46 -5.87 -7.10 -3.60
N SER A 47 -5.12 -6.25 -4.30
CA SER A 47 -5.64 -5.22 -5.20
C SER A 47 -5.65 -5.64 -6.68
N THR A 48 -5.24 -6.86 -7.02
CA THR A 48 -5.22 -7.34 -8.41
C THR A 48 -6.63 -7.41 -9.02
N GLU A 49 -7.65 -7.83 -8.26
CA GLU A 49 -9.05 -7.78 -8.68
C GLU A 49 -9.64 -6.35 -8.71
N SER A 50 -8.87 -5.36 -8.32
CA SER A 50 -9.18 -3.93 -8.46
C SER A 50 -8.47 -3.29 -9.66
N ASN A 51 -7.90 -4.09 -10.56
CA ASN A 51 -7.11 -3.70 -11.72
C ASN A 51 -5.80 -2.95 -11.37
N ILE A 52 -5.28 -3.16 -10.17
CA ILE A 52 -3.93 -2.71 -9.81
C ILE A 52 -3.00 -3.92 -9.94
N PRO A 53 -2.01 -3.90 -10.84
CA PRO A 53 -1.07 -5.01 -11.00
C PRO A 53 -0.21 -5.15 -9.73
N ASP A 54 0.13 -6.39 -9.41
CA ASP A 54 1.14 -6.63 -8.39
C ASP A 54 2.57 -6.40 -8.94
N PHE A 55 3.58 -6.66 -8.11
CA PHE A 55 4.97 -6.42 -8.50
C PHE A 55 5.63 -7.62 -9.20
N ARG A 56 5.26 -8.86 -8.86
CA ARG A 56 6.05 -10.07 -9.15
C ARG A 56 5.37 -11.08 -10.07
N SER A 57 4.04 -11.03 -10.24
CA SER A 57 3.34 -11.95 -11.15
C SER A 57 3.78 -11.74 -12.60
N ASP A 58 3.34 -12.60 -13.50
CA ASP A 58 3.71 -12.51 -14.93
C ASP A 58 3.29 -11.19 -15.58
N ASN A 59 2.21 -10.58 -15.10
CA ASN A 59 1.75 -9.24 -15.50
C ASN A 59 2.21 -8.13 -14.54
N GLY A 60 3.04 -8.46 -13.57
CA GLY A 60 3.50 -7.57 -12.52
C GLY A 60 4.48 -6.50 -13.00
N LEU A 61 4.64 -5.48 -12.18
CA LEU A 61 5.44 -4.31 -12.48
C LEU A 61 6.90 -4.66 -12.83
N TYR A 62 7.50 -5.65 -12.14
CA TYR A 62 8.90 -6.06 -12.36
C TYR A 62 9.13 -6.83 -13.66
N LYS A 63 8.10 -7.36 -14.30
CA LYS A 63 8.21 -8.06 -15.58
C LYS A 63 8.15 -7.15 -16.80
N LYS A 64 7.69 -5.91 -16.61
CA LYS A 64 7.63 -4.93 -17.69
C LYS A 64 9.05 -4.41 -18.01
N LYS A 65 9.29 -4.07 -19.27
CA LYS A 65 10.57 -3.50 -19.72
C LYS A 65 10.55 -1.98 -19.52
N TYR A 66 11.45 -1.49 -18.68
CA TYR A 66 11.72 -0.08 -18.46
C TYR A 66 13.20 0.21 -18.72
N PRO A 67 13.61 1.49 -18.84
CA PRO A 67 15.04 1.87 -18.99
C PRO A 67 15.90 1.39 -17.82
N TYR A 68 15.32 1.32 -16.62
CA TYR A 68 15.95 0.80 -15.40
C TYR A 68 14.98 -0.18 -14.71
N PRO A 69 15.48 -1.11 -13.89
CA PRO A 69 14.62 -1.95 -13.04
C PRO A 69 13.66 -1.09 -12.19
N ALA A 70 12.43 -1.57 -12.00
CA ALA A 70 11.41 -0.80 -11.28
C ALA A 70 11.82 -0.48 -9.84
N GLU A 71 12.58 -1.37 -9.18
CA GLU A 71 13.13 -1.15 -7.84
C GLU A 71 14.11 0.03 -7.81
N ILE A 72 14.91 0.21 -8.87
CA ILE A 72 15.81 1.36 -9.01
C ILE A 72 14.98 2.62 -9.26
N MET A 73 14.02 2.57 -10.18
CA MET A 73 13.18 3.73 -10.50
C MET A 73 12.33 4.21 -9.30
N LEU A 74 12.04 3.32 -8.35
CA LEU A 74 11.31 3.64 -7.11
C LEU A 74 12.25 3.80 -5.90
N SER A 75 13.56 4.03 -6.09
CA SER A 75 14.50 4.28 -5.01
C SER A 75 14.63 5.77 -4.67
N HIS A 76 15.02 6.04 -3.42
CA HIS A 76 15.28 7.40 -2.95
C HIS A 76 16.42 8.07 -3.74
N SER A 77 17.50 7.35 -4.01
CA SER A 77 18.63 7.86 -4.79
C SER A 77 18.25 8.20 -6.22
N PHE A 78 17.39 7.39 -6.86
CA PHE A 78 16.90 7.69 -8.22
C PHE A 78 15.96 8.90 -8.23
N TYR A 79 15.05 8.99 -7.24
CA TYR A 79 14.20 10.18 -7.07
C TYR A 79 15.01 11.48 -6.97
N LEU A 80 16.14 11.48 -6.25
CA LEU A 80 16.99 12.65 -6.12
C LEU A 80 17.78 12.97 -7.39
N SER A 81 18.30 11.96 -8.08
CA SER A 81 19.18 12.13 -9.23
C SER A 81 18.45 12.26 -10.58
N HIS A 82 17.26 11.67 -10.70
CA HIS A 82 16.46 11.61 -11.94
C HIS A 82 14.97 11.92 -11.65
N PRO A 83 14.65 13.09 -11.09
CA PRO A 83 13.29 13.40 -10.64
C PRO A 83 12.26 13.34 -11.77
N LYS A 84 12.62 13.73 -12.99
CA LYS A 84 11.72 13.66 -14.14
C LYS A 84 11.31 12.24 -14.46
N GLU A 85 12.27 11.32 -14.61
CA GLU A 85 12.04 9.91 -14.92
C GLU A 85 11.33 9.20 -13.78
N PHE A 86 11.65 9.56 -12.52
CA PHE A 86 10.94 9.07 -11.33
C PHE A 86 9.46 9.44 -11.39
N PHE A 87 9.11 10.70 -11.62
CA PHE A 87 7.72 11.14 -11.65
C PHE A 87 6.98 10.63 -12.89
N ASP A 88 7.62 10.54 -14.05
CA ASP A 88 7.05 9.89 -15.23
C ASP A 88 6.67 8.44 -14.92
N PHE A 89 7.56 7.68 -14.28
CA PHE A 89 7.27 6.31 -13.86
C PHE A 89 6.19 6.25 -12.79
N TYR A 90 6.31 7.06 -11.75
CA TYR A 90 5.40 7.09 -10.61
C TYR A 90 3.96 7.36 -11.04
N PHE A 91 3.70 8.40 -11.83
CA PHE A 91 2.36 8.74 -12.28
C PHE A 91 1.76 7.70 -13.24
N ASN A 92 2.59 7.08 -14.08
CA ASN A 92 2.11 6.12 -15.07
C ASN A 92 1.97 4.70 -14.53
N GLN A 93 2.67 4.33 -13.45
CA GLN A 93 2.72 2.94 -12.96
C GLN A 93 2.24 2.75 -11.54
N MET A 94 2.17 3.82 -10.72
CA MET A 94 1.80 3.71 -9.31
C MET A 94 0.44 4.34 -8.99
N ILE A 95 -0.13 5.13 -9.91
CA ILE A 95 -1.38 5.87 -9.70
C ILE A 95 -2.51 5.24 -10.51
N TYR A 96 -3.56 4.80 -9.82
CA TYR A 96 -4.75 4.15 -10.39
C TYR A 96 -6.00 4.85 -9.87
N PRO A 97 -6.37 6.03 -10.41
CA PRO A 97 -7.43 6.88 -9.84
C PRO A 97 -8.82 6.25 -9.95
N ASP A 98 -9.03 5.37 -10.94
CA ASP A 98 -10.32 4.72 -11.18
C ASP A 98 -10.47 3.38 -10.43
N ALA A 99 -9.44 2.92 -9.71
CA ALA A 99 -9.49 1.67 -8.98
C ALA A 99 -10.55 1.71 -7.88
N GLN A 100 -11.34 0.65 -7.79
CA GLN A 100 -12.38 0.50 -6.78
C GLN A 100 -12.08 -0.68 -5.87
N PRO A 101 -12.49 -0.63 -4.59
CA PRO A 101 -12.36 -1.76 -3.69
C PRO A 101 -13.03 -3.01 -4.27
N ASN A 102 -12.39 -4.15 -4.13
CA ASN A 102 -12.94 -5.45 -4.50
C ASN A 102 -13.56 -6.18 -3.30
N LYS A 103 -14.05 -7.40 -3.53
CA LYS A 103 -14.74 -8.21 -2.52
C LYS A 103 -13.89 -8.47 -1.26
N ALA A 104 -12.56 -8.61 -1.40
CA ALA A 104 -11.67 -8.82 -0.26
C ALA A 104 -11.63 -7.58 0.65
N HIS A 105 -11.52 -6.38 0.08
CA HIS A 105 -11.56 -5.13 0.84
C HIS A 105 -12.88 -4.97 1.61
N TYR A 106 -14.02 -5.25 0.96
CA TYR A 106 -15.34 -5.17 1.61
C TYR A 106 -15.53 -6.25 2.69
N ALA A 107 -15.00 -7.47 2.48
CA ALA A 107 -15.05 -8.53 3.48
C ALA A 107 -14.28 -8.14 4.75
N LEU A 108 -13.07 -7.57 4.61
CA LEU A 108 -12.28 -7.08 5.74
C LEU A 108 -12.99 -5.96 6.49
N SER A 109 -13.55 -4.98 5.77
CA SER A 109 -14.35 -3.91 6.38
C SER A 109 -15.57 -4.46 7.16
N LYS A 110 -16.21 -5.51 6.62
CA LYS A 110 -17.31 -6.17 7.32
C LYS A 110 -16.86 -6.87 8.60
N LEU A 111 -15.73 -7.60 8.57
CA LEU A 111 -15.16 -8.25 9.75
C LEU A 111 -14.76 -7.22 10.84
N GLU A 112 -14.25 -6.06 10.44
CA GLU A 112 -13.96 -4.96 11.38
C GLU A 112 -15.25 -4.44 12.03
N LYS A 113 -16.31 -4.19 11.25
CA LYS A 113 -17.62 -3.77 11.76
C LYS A 113 -18.25 -4.79 12.72
N MET A 114 -17.98 -6.08 12.52
CA MET A 114 -18.40 -7.16 13.42
C MET A 114 -17.53 -7.25 14.69
N GLY A 115 -16.48 -6.43 14.83
CA GLY A 115 -15.55 -6.45 15.97
C GLY A 115 -14.56 -7.61 15.97
N LYS A 116 -14.54 -8.44 14.93
CA LYS A 116 -13.63 -9.59 14.78
C LYS A 116 -12.25 -9.18 14.29
N LEU A 117 -12.16 -8.30 13.29
CA LEU A 117 -10.91 -7.77 12.77
C LEU A 117 -10.47 -6.56 13.60
N LYS A 118 -9.26 -6.61 14.16
CA LYS A 118 -8.69 -5.57 15.02
C LYS A 118 -7.88 -4.55 14.24
N GLY A 119 -7.29 -4.96 13.12
CA GLY A 119 -6.52 -4.06 12.25
C GLY A 119 -6.19 -4.70 10.91
N ILE A 120 -5.91 -3.84 9.95
CA ILE A 120 -5.37 -4.18 8.65
C ILE A 120 -3.96 -3.59 8.57
N VAL A 121 -2.96 -4.43 8.44
CA VAL A 121 -1.58 -4.06 8.16
C VAL A 121 -1.36 -4.26 6.66
N THR A 122 -1.07 -3.20 5.94
CA THR A 122 -0.94 -3.27 4.48
C THR A 122 0.38 -2.69 3.98
N GLN A 123 0.94 -3.34 2.97
CA GLN A 123 2.04 -2.81 2.17
C GLN A 123 1.54 -1.93 1.01
N ASN A 124 0.23 -1.95 0.74
CA ASN A 124 -0.36 -1.20 -0.35
C ASN A 124 -0.46 0.29 -0.03
N ILE A 125 -0.31 1.09 -1.07
CA ILE A 125 -0.34 2.56 -1.02
C ILE A 125 -1.62 3.14 -1.66
N ASP A 126 -2.54 2.27 -2.11
CA ASP A 126 -3.69 2.59 -2.97
C ASP A 126 -4.89 3.20 -2.23
N GLY A 127 -4.99 3.02 -0.90
CA GLY A 127 -6.10 3.54 -0.09
C GLY A 127 -7.41 2.74 -0.21
N LEU A 128 -7.44 1.59 -0.90
CA LEU A 128 -8.67 0.84 -1.16
C LEU A 128 -9.29 0.25 0.11
N HIS A 129 -8.51 -0.10 1.13
CA HIS A 129 -9.05 -0.54 2.41
C HIS A 129 -9.91 0.54 3.08
N GLN A 130 -9.40 1.79 3.12
CA GLN A 130 -10.13 2.93 3.67
C GLN A 130 -11.37 3.24 2.82
N MET A 131 -11.25 3.18 1.49
CA MET A 131 -12.35 3.38 0.56
C MET A 131 -13.45 2.33 0.75
N ALA A 132 -13.11 1.08 1.09
CA ALA A 132 -14.07 0.03 1.45
C ALA A 132 -14.74 0.23 2.82
N GLY A 133 -14.27 1.22 3.59
CA GLY A 133 -14.84 1.60 4.88
C GLY A 133 -14.12 1.04 6.11
N SER A 134 -12.93 0.43 5.95
CA SER A 134 -12.06 0.04 7.06
C SER A 134 -11.49 1.28 7.75
N LYS A 135 -11.40 1.25 9.08
CA LYS A 135 -10.95 2.37 9.93
C LYS A 135 -9.55 2.18 10.49
N LYS A 136 -9.23 0.95 10.90
CA LYS A 136 -7.93 0.62 11.49
C LYS A 136 -7.02 0.03 10.41
N VAL A 137 -6.41 0.91 9.62
CA VAL A 137 -5.50 0.54 8.53
C VAL A 137 -4.12 1.13 8.80
N TYR A 138 -3.12 0.26 8.88
CA TYR A 138 -1.72 0.60 9.09
C TYR A 138 -0.99 0.47 7.75
N GLU A 139 -0.74 1.60 7.10
CA GLU A 139 -0.10 1.69 5.77
C GLU A 139 1.42 1.72 5.93
N LEU A 140 2.07 0.55 5.97
CA LEU A 140 3.52 0.43 6.21
C LEU A 140 4.37 1.18 5.19
N HIS A 141 3.90 1.29 3.94
CA HIS A 141 4.61 1.99 2.86
C HIS A 141 4.00 3.35 2.53
N GLY A 142 3.18 3.91 3.42
CA GLY A 142 2.54 5.19 3.20
C GLY A 142 1.36 5.15 2.23
N SER A 143 1.09 6.26 1.53
CA SER A 143 -0.06 6.35 0.63
C SER A 143 0.16 7.34 -0.51
N VAL A 144 -0.30 7.01 -1.71
CA VAL A 144 -0.34 7.91 -2.88
C VAL A 144 -1.27 9.11 -2.66
N LEU A 145 -2.22 8.98 -1.73
CA LEU A 145 -3.23 10.02 -1.47
C LEU A 145 -2.67 11.19 -0.63
N ARG A 146 -1.52 11.03 -0.01
CA ARG A 146 -0.84 12.05 0.81
C ARG A 146 0.48 12.42 0.19
N ASN A 147 0.74 13.72 0.09
CA ASN A 147 1.94 14.24 -0.56
C ASN A 147 2.42 15.48 0.21
N THR A 148 3.72 15.65 0.31
CA THR A 148 4.32 16.69 1.15
C THR A 148 5.38 17.46 0.39
N CYS A 149 5.34 18.78 0.50
CA CYS A 149 6.42 19.63 0.00
C CYS A 149 7.71 19.34 0.77
N THR A 150 8.79 19.06 0.06
CA THR A 150 10.11 18.72 0.64
C THR A 150 10.74 19.87 1.45
N HIS A 151 10.31 21.12 1.22
CA HIS A 151 10.88 22.30 1.89
C HIS A 151 9.94 22.86 2.97
N CYS A 152 8.76 23.30 2.60
CA CYS A 152 7.86 24.01 3.54
C CYS A 152 6.84 23.09 4.23
N GLN A 153 6.90 21.80 4.01
CA GLN A 153 6.06 20.76 4.62
C GLN A 153 4.54 20.94 4.39
N THR A 154 4.15 21.77 3.41
CA THR A 154 2.74 21.89 3.01
C THR A 154 2.24 20.56 2.48
N LYS A 155 1.08 20.13 2.96
CA LYS A 155 0.43 18.87 2.54
C LYS A 155 -0.45 19.12 1.32
N TYR A 156 -0.48 18.13 0.42
CA TYR A 156 -1.24 18.13 -0.81
C TYR A 156 -1.99 16.82 -0.99
N SER A 157 -3.19 16.88 -1.53
CA SER A 157 -3.89 15.71 -2.05
C SER A 157 -3.19 15.18 -3.31
N LEU A 158 -3.52 13.95 -3.73
CA LEU A 158 -3.06 13.42 -5.02
C LEU A 158 -3.54 14.32 -6.17
N GLU A 159 -4.79 14.76 -6.14
CA GLU A 159 -5.37 15.62 -7.17
C GLU A 159 -4.62 16.95 -7.30
N ASP A 160 -4.32 17.61 -6.16
CA ASP A 160 -3.55 18.85 -6.16
C ASP A 160 -2.14 18.64 -6.68
N MET A 161 -1.46 17.58 -6.24
CA MET A 161 -0.12 17.24 -6.71
C MET A 161 -0.09 17.01 -8.23
N MET A 162 -1.10 16.33 -8.78
CA MET A 162 -1.21 16.09 -10.22
C MET A 162 -1.42 17.39 -11.03
N LYS A 163 -2.15 18.35 -10.48
CA LYS A 163 -2.39 19.67 -11.10
C LYS A 163 -1.16 20.59 -11.06
N LEU A 164 -0.29 20.41 -10.08
CA LEU A 164 0.88 21.25 -9.82
C LEU A 164 2.15 20.75 -10.51
N ARG A 165 2.04 19.93 -11.55
CA ARG A 165 3.17 19.47 -12.36
C ARG A 165 3.68 20.59 -13.28
N ASP A 166 4.99 20.80 -13.29
CA ASP A 166 5.66 21.70 -14.21
C ASP A 166 5.76 21.11 -15.64
N ASN A 167 6.46 21.81 -16.54
CA ASN A 167 6.63 21.38 -17.93
C ASN A 167 7.43 20.08 -18.09
N GLU A 168 8.16 19.66 -17.05
CA GLU A 168 8.90 18.39 -17.00
C GLU A 168 8.09 17.28 -16.30
N GLY A 169 6.86 17.57 -15.87
CA GLY A 169 6.01 16.63 -15.16
C GLY A 169 6.29 16.53 -13.66
N ILE A 170 7.20 17.35 -13.12
CA ILE A 170 7.60 17.34 -11.71
C ILE A 170 6.63 18.19 -10.89
N PRO A 171 5.98 17.65 -9.82
CA PRO A 171 5.05 18.43 -9.01
C PRO A 171 5.78 19.46 -8.16
N ARG A 172 5.36 20.73 -8.27
CA ARG A 172 5.95 21.89 -7.58
C ARG A 172 5.01 22.49 -6.57
N CYS A 173 5.54 22.77 -5.38
CA CYS A 173 4.79 23.42 -4.31
C CYS A 173 4.32 24.80 -4.72
N SER A 174 3.02 25.08 -4.63
CA SER A 174 2.43 26.39 -4.95
C SER A 174 2.88 27.50 -4.02
N LYS A 175 3.44 27.19 -2.83
CA LYS A 175 3.91 28.17 -1.85
C LYS A 175 5.39 28.53 -2.00
N CYS A 176 6.25 27.56 -2.31
CA CYS A 176 7.71 27.77 -2.29
C CYS A 176 8.45 27.23 -3.51
N GLY A 177 7.77 26.58 -4.49
CA GLY A 177 8.38 26.06 -5.69
C GLY A 177 9.17 24.76 -5.53
N ALA A 178 9.39 24.27 -4.31
CA ALA A 178 10.10 23.01 -4.07
C ALA A 178 9.29 21.80 -4.55
N ILE A 179 9.95 20.64 -4.71
CA ILE A 179 9.29 19.41 -5.15
C ILE A 179 8.27 18.96 -4.10
N ILE A 180 7.11 18.48 -4.55
CA ILE A 180 6.15 17.76 -3.72
C ILE A 180 6.47 16.27 -3.85
N LYS A 181 6.93 15.63 -2.76
CA LYS A 181 7.20 14.19 -2.71
C LYS A 181 5.94 13.46 -2.23
N PRO A 182 5.55 12.33 -2.86
CA PRO A 182 4.52 11.47 -2.28
C PRO A 182 4.95 10.92 -0.92
N ASP A 183 4.01 10.84 0.02
CA ASP A 183 4.25 10.24 1.34
C ASP A 183 4.21 8.70 1.22
N VAL A 184 5.03 8.18 0.31
CA VAL A 184 5.26 6.76 0.03
C VAL A 184 6.71 6.44 0.40
N VAL A 185 6.90 5.31 1.06
CA VAL A 185 8.24 4.79 1.38
C VAL A 185 8.87 4.23 0.11
N LEU A 186 9.94 4.85 -0.33
CA LEU A 186 10.74 4.40 -1.47
C LEU A 186 11.76 3.33 -1.02
N TYR A 187 12.28 2.56 -1.97
CA TYR A 187 13.46 1.74 -1.69
C TYR A 187 14.58 2.63 -1.12
N GLU A 188 15.38 2.11 -0.20
CA GLU A 188 16.41 2.82 0.58
C GLU A 188 15.85 3.70 1.72
N GLU A 189 14.54 3.91 1.82
CA GLU A 189 13.92 4.61 2.95
C GLU A 189 13.49 3.63 4.06
N GLY A 190 13.54 4.09 5.30
CA GLY A 190 13.01 3.35 6.44
C GLY A 190 11.49 3.44 6.55
N LEU A 191 10.87 2.44 7.18
CA LEU A 191 9.46 2.50 7.54
C LEU A 191 9.24 3.53 8.66
N ASP A 192 8.04 4.10 8.71
CA ASP A 192 7.64 4.96 9.84
C ASP A 192 7.51 4.13 11.11
N GLU A 193 8.34 4.48 12.12
CA GLU A 193 8.43 3.73 13.38
C GLU A 193 7.11 3.71 14.15
N TYR A 194 6.35 4.81 14.11
CA TYR A 194 5.05 4.88 14.79
C TYR A 194 4.01 3.96 14.13
N THR A 195 3.97 3.96 12.80
CA THR A 195 3.08 3.06 12.04
C THR A 195 3.44 1.60 12.28
N LEU A 196 4.73 1.27 12.26
CA LEU A 196 5.22 -0.08 12.52
C LEU A 196 4.87 -0.53 13.95
N TYR A 197 5.17 0.30 14.95
CA TYR A 197 4.82 0.02 16.35
C TYR A 197 3.31 -0.20 16.51
N SER A 198 2.49 0.67 15.92
CA SER A 198 1.03 0.58 16.00
C SER A 198 0.50 -0.68 15.31
N ALA A 199 1.12 -1.11 14.20
CA ALA A 199 0.75 -2.34 13.51
C ALA A 199 1.07 -3.60 14.32
N ILE A 200 2.19 -3.62 15.05
CA ILE A 200 2.60 -4.74 15.91
C ILE A 200 1.67 -4.89 17.13
N HIS A 201 1.08 -3.79 17.60
CA HIS A 201 0.21 -3.76 18.78
C HIS A 201 -1.30 -3.67 18.42
N ALA A 202 -1.65 -4.04 17.19
CA ALA A 202 -3.02 -3.98 16.66
C ALA A 202 -3.99 -5.03 17.22
#